data_615a0fdfe01663be4146d8b8bff7cc7a
#
_entry.id   615a0fdfe01663be4146d8b8bff7cc7a
#
_cell.length_a   1.000
_cell.length_b   1.000
_cell.length_c   1.000
_cell.angle_alpha   90.00
_cell.angle_beta   90.00
_cell.angle_gamma   90.00
#
_symmetry.space_group_name_H-M   'P 1'
#
loop_
_entity.id
_entity.type
_entity.pdbx_description
1 polymer ?
#
loop_
_entity_poly.entity_id
_entity_poly.type
_entity_poly.pdbx_seq_one_letter_code
_entity_poly.pdbx_strand_id
1 'polypeptide(L)'
;MLKSAIHAAARLWLARDEATDSPLVGLAELSALDGALEDNLRKIAWNEATANIATDGALFAAAVLAFRAADRERIGVALQEAAKSKERFREVESALGWVDLSPPLRALLEQWKLHPETMLRRLAIAGFAVHRIDPGPALAEAVRDPNIPLRARAARAVYQLARRDLLPLLRYDDPDVPTRFNACWSGALLVGDPDAVSVLRGFAERGERYPDRAAQLACLNMAPARARAWLRTVPVRYAIFGAWALADPADVPWLLACCEQPANARVAAEAIAAITGLATPARPAAALPTAIDPADVELADPDLSALRLAASALRLDPGVRHQLGRPITKALLREHLSTAKMRIRTLAAVELAHLSPAPSFEVRASAAHQTRWLAAQ
;
A
#
# COMPACT_ATOMS: atom_id res chain seq x y z
N MET A 1 8.41 -34.78 -11.42
CA MET A 1 9.09 -34.08 -10.30
C MET A 1 8.02 -33.45 -9.42
N LEU A 2 7.81 -33.96 -8.22
CA LEU A 2 7.03 -33.26 -7.19
C LEU A 2 7.71 -31.92 -6.93
N LYS A 3 7.06 -30.81 -7.27
CA LYS A 3 7.59 -29.47 -6.96
C LYS A 3 7.64 -29.36 -5.43
N SER A 4 8.82 -29.14 -4.84
CA SER A 4 9.01 -28.97 -3.40
C SER A 4 8.07 -27.88 -2.87
N ALA A 5 7.52 -28.06 -1.66
CA ALA A 5 6.59 -27.15 -1.03
C ALA A 5 7.20 -25.74 -0.87
N ILE A 6 8.51 -25.65 -0.62
CA ILE A 6 9.21 -24.37 -0.51
C ILE A 6 9.20 -23.58 -1.82
N HIS A 7 9.43 -24.23 -2.97
CA HIS A 7 9.37 -23.57 -4.27
C HIS A 7 7.96 -23.14 -4.64
N ALA A 8 6.94 -23.91 -4.23
CA ALA A 8 5.55 -23.51 -4.43
C ALA A 8 5.19 -22.29 -3.55
N ALA A 9 5.57 -22.30 -2.28
CA ALA A 9 5.36 -21.18 -1.38
C ALA A 9 6.10 -19.91 -1.83
N ALA A 10 7.34 -20.04 -2.28
CA ALA A 10 8.13 -18.92 -2.81
C ALA A 10 7.44 -18.24 -4.00
N ARG A 11 6.97 -19.02 -4.99
CA ARG A 11 6.24 -18.46 -6.13
C ARG A 11 4.90 -17.86 -5.74
N LEU A 12 4.15 -18.49 -4.85
CA LEU A 12 2.87 -17.96 -4.36
C LEU A 12 3.07 -16.63 -3.61
N TRP A 13 4.15 -16.52 -2.82
CA TRP A 13 4.50 -15.26 -2.16
C TRP A 13 4.80 -14.15 -3.17
N LEU A 14 5.61 -14.40 -4.19
CA LEU A 14 5.91 -13.42 -5.24
C LEU A 14 4.64 -13.02 -6.01
N ALA A 15 3.84 -14.00 -6.45
CA ALA A 15 2.58 -13.73 -7.12
C ALA A 15 1.60 -12.93 -6.24
N ARG A 16 1.58 -13.21 -4.94
CA ARG A 16 0.77 -12.48 -3.98
C ARG A 16 1.25 -11.04 -3.78
N ASP A 17 2.58 -10.81 -3.75
CA ASP A 17 3.15 -9.47 -3.65
C ASP A 17 2.79 -8.63 -4.89
N GLU A 18 2.92 -9.20 -6.10
CA GLU A 18 2.47 -8.58 -7.35
C GLU A 18 0.97 -8.30 -7.35
N ALA A 19 0.15 -9.24 -6.89
CA ALA A 19 -1.30 -9.10 -6.80
C ALA A 19 -1.74 -7.91 -5.92
N THR A 20 -0.93 -7.49 -4.94
CA THR A 20 -1.22 -6.31 -4.13
C THR A 20 -1.06 -4.98 -4.86
N ASP A 21 -0.46 -4.97 -6.04
CA ASP A 21 -0.33 -3.79 -6.90
C ASP A 21 -1.24 -3.88 -8.14
N SER A 22 -1.86 -5.07 -8.40
CA SER A 22 -2.77 -5.29 -9.53
C SER A 22 -4.07 -4.49 -9.38
N PRO A 23 -4.49 -3.76 -10.43
CA PRO A 23 -5.77 -3.05 -10.45
C PRO A 23 -6.99 -3.98 -10.45
N LEU A 24 -6.82 -5.25 -10.83
CA LEU A 24 -7.91 -6.21 -11.01
C LEU A 24 -8.15 -7.14 -9.82
N VAL A 25 -7.24 -7.15 -8.84
CA VAL A 25 -7.32 -8.01 -7.67
C VAL A 25 -8.11 -7.34 -6.55
N GLY A 26 -8.94 -8.11 -5.84
CA GLY A 26 -9.64 -7.71 -4.63
C GLY A 26 -9.29 -8.61 -3.44
N LEU A 27 -10.05 -8.48 -2.34
CA LEU A 27 -9.79 -9.27 -1.13
C LEU A 27 -10.03 -10.76 -1.34
N ALA A 28 -11.00 -11.14 -2.16
CA ALA A 28 -11.33 -12.55 -2.42
C ALA A 28 -10.18 -13.26 -3.16
N GLU A 29 -9.63 -12.64 -4.20
CA GLU A 29 -8.51 -13.18 -4.96
C GLU A 29 -7.23 -13.26 -4.09
N LEU A 30 -6.97 -12.24 -3.24
CA LEU A 30 -5.88 -12.29 -2.25
C LEU A 30 -6.10 -13.43 -1.26
N SER A 31 -7.33 -13.64 -0.79
CA SER A 31 -7.65 -14.74 0.14
C SER A 31 -7.38 -16.11 -0.46
N ALA A 32 -7.66 -16.30 -1.73
CA ALA A 32 -7.35 -17.55 -2.43
C ALA A 32 -5.83 -17.79 -2.54
N LEU A 33 -5.06 -16.76 -2.89
CA LEU A 33 -3.58 -16.83 -2.92
C LEU A 33 -3.01 -17.10 -1.53
N ASP A 34 -3.51 -16.41 -0.51
CA ASP A 34 -3.09 -16.54 0.87
C ASP A 34 -3.37 -17.96 1.40
N GLY A 35 -4.54 -18.54 1.06
CA GLY A 35 -4.89 -19.92 1.41
C GLY A 35 -3.94 -20.94 0.78
N ALA A 36 -3.68 -20.80 -0.52
CA ALA A 36 -2.74 -21.68 -1.22
C ALA A 36 -1.30 -21.56 -0.69
N LEU A 37 -0.87 -20.34 -0.33
CA LEU A 37 0.43 -20.09 0.30
C LEU A 37 0.51 -20.75 1.67
N GLU A 38 -0.51 -20.59 2.50
CA GLU A 38 -0.58 -21.15 3.84
C GLU A 38 -0.56 -22.69 3.82
N ASP A 39 -1.27 -23.32 2.89
CA ASP A 39 -1.27 -24.77 2.70
C ASP A 39 0.11 -25.33 2.33
N ASN A 40 0.93 -24.56 1.61
CA ASN A 40 2.31 -24.93 1.32
C ASN A 40 3.23 -24.68 2.51
N LEU A 41 3.09 -23.52 3.20
CA LEU A 41 3.89 -23.19 4.39
C LEU A 41 3.79 -24.28 5.49
N ARG A 42 2.60 -24.88 5.68
CA ARG A 42 2.39 -25.96 6.66
C ARG A 42 3.14 -27.26 6.34
N LYS A 43 3.52 -27.46 5.07
CA LYS A 43 4.21 -28.69 4.60
C LYS A 43 5.73 -28.57 4.62
N ILE A 44 6.27 -27.36 4.80
CA ILE A 44 7.71 -27.11 4.72
C ILE A 44 8.39 -27.46 6.04
N ALA A 45 9.40 -28.32 5.98
CA ALA A 45 10.30 -28.55 7.10
C ALA A 45 11.40 -27.48 7.16
N TRP A 46 11.92 -27.20 8.36
CA TRP A 46 12.94 -26.17 8.55
C TRP A 46 14.21 -26.39 7.72
N ASN A 47 14.71 -27.63 7.65
CA ASN A 47 15.88 -27.99 6.84
C ASN A 47 15.64 -27.78 5.33
N GLU A 48 14.43 -27.99 4.85
CA GLU A 48 14.05 -27.70 3.45
C GLU A 48 14.05 -26.17 3.21
N ALA A 49 13.50 -25.40 4.14
CA ALA A 49 13.48 -23.95 4.05
C ALA A 49 14.90 -23.36 4.01
N THR A 50 15.79 -23.81 4.90
CA THR A 50 17.17 -23.33 4.97
C THR A 50 18.01 -23.73 3.76
N ALA A 51 17.83 -24.94 3.23
CA ALA A 51 18.53 -25.39 2.03
C ALA A 51 18.19 -24.54 0.79
N ASN A 52 17.04 -23.86 0.78
CA ASN A 52 16.57 -23.05 -0.35
C ASN A 52 16.49 -21.56 -0.02
N ILE A 53 16.96 -21.13 1.14
CA ILE A 53 16.75 -19.77 1.68
C ILE A 53 17.26 -18.66 0.75
N ALA A 54 18.24 -18.93 -0.10
CA ALA A 54 18.78 -17.99 -1.08
C ALA A 54 17.87 -17.77 -2.32
N THR A 55 16.88 -18.63 -2.54
CA THR A 55 15.93 -18.49 -3.65
C THR A 55 14.95 -17.36 -3.37
N ASP A 56 14.58 -16.57 -4.39
CA ASP A 56 13.61 -15.48 -4.29
C ASP A 56 12.27 -15.98 -3.73
N GLY A 57 11.76 -15.29 -2.71
CA GLY A 57 10.53 -15.64 -2.00
C GLY A 57 10.67 -16.77 -0.97
N ALA A 58 11.76 -17.57 -0.99
CA ALA A 58 11.93 -18.66 -0.03
C ALA A 58 12.36 -18.16 1.36
N LEU A 59 13.04 -17.02 1.43
CA LEU A 59 13.38 -16.37 2.71
C LEU A 59 12.11 -15.96 3.47
N PHE A 60 11.07 -15.49 2.78
CA PHE A 60 9.78 -15.23 3.41
C PHE A 60 9.24 -16.49 4.12
N ALA A 61 9.22 -17.64 3.43
CA ALA A 61 8.74 -18.89 4.02
C ALA A 61 9.58 -19.32 5.22
N ALA A 62 10.92 -19.26 5.13
CA ALA A 62 11.82 -19.55 6.24
C ALA A 62 11.56 -18.61 7.44
N ALA A 63 11.39 -17.31 7.19
CA ALA A 63 11.10 -16.34 8.22
C ALA A 63 9.74 -16.59 8.91
N VAL A 64 8.70 -16.96 8.13
CA VAL A 64 7.38 -17.35 8.70
C VAL A 64 7.54 -18.53 9.65
N LEU A 65 8.27 -19.57 9.26
CA LEU A 65 8.50 -20.74 10.11
C LEU A 65 9.27 -20.37 11.39
N ALA A 66 10.31 -19.53 11.26
CA ALA A 66 11.12 -19.06 12.37
C ALA A 66 10.30 -18.21 13.37
N PHE A 67 9.47 -17.28 12.88
CA PHE A 67 8.62 -16.43 13.72
C PHE A 67 7.48 -17.21 14.37
N ARG A 68 6.87 -18.18 13.70
CA ARG A 68 5.86 -19.07 14.30
C ARG A 68 6.41 -19.86 15.45
N ALA A 69 7.64 -20.35 15.32
CA ALA A 69 8.33 -21.06 16.39
C ALA A 69 8.87 -20.12 17.49
N ALA A 70 8.95 -18.81 17.22
CA ALA A 70 9.66 -17.81 18.02
C ALA A 70 11.10 -18.27 18.38
N ASP A 71 11.74 -18.97 17.44
CA ASP A 71 13.05 -19.59 17.63
C ASP A 71 14.16 -18.61 17.23
N ARG A 72 14.95 -18.18 18.20
CA ARG A 72 16.01 -17.16 18.02
C ARG A 72 17.09 -17.59 17.04
N GLU A 73 17.48 -18.87 17.04
CA GLU A 73 18.52 -19.38 16.16
C GLU A 73 18.02 -19.36 14.71
N ARG A 74 16.80 -19.85 14.46
CA ARG A 74 16.15 -19.83 13.14
C ARG A 74 15.96 -18.41 12.63
N ILE A 75 15.53 -17.51 13.50
CA ILE A 75 15.39 -16.08 13.16
C ILE A 75 16.76 -15.51 12.82
N GLY A 76 17.82 -15.84 13.57
CA GLY A 76 19.19 -15.43 13.28
C GLY A 76 19.65 -15.84 11.87
N VAL A 77 19.35 -17.08 11.46
CA VAL A 77 19.64 -17.58 10.10
C VAL A 77 18.89 -16.74 9.04
N ALA A 78 17.61 -16.49 9.24
CA ALA A 78 16.84 -15.65 8.31
C ALA A 78 17.37 -14.22 8.23
N LEU A 79 17.81 -13.64 9.34
CA LEU A 79 18.38 -12.30 9.39
C LEU A 79 19.74 -12.17 8.71
N GLN A 80 20.58 -13.18 8.80
CA GLN A 80 21.85 -13.22 8.07
C GLN A 80 21.60 -13.15 6.56
N GLU A 81 20.60 -13.88 6.07
CA GLU A 81 20.22 -13.81 4.66
C GLU A 81 19.58 -12.46 4.31
N ALA A 82 18.71 -11.93 5.16
CA ALA A 82 18.07 -10.63 4.98
C ALA A 82 19.05 -9.46 4.88
N ALA A 83 20.19 -9.55 5.57
CA ALA A 83 21.22 -8.50 5.56
C ALA A 83 21.87 -8.28 4.18
N LYS A 84 21.70 -9.21 3.23
CA LYS A 84 22.34 -9.14 1.91
C LYS A 84 21.71 -8.08 0.99
N SER A 85 20.40 -7.78 1.12
CA SER A 85 19.75 -6.74 0.33
C SER A 85 18.47 -6.18 1.00
N LYS A 86 18.00 -5.03 0.48
CA LYS A 86 16.75 -4.41 0.94
C LYS A 86 15.53 -5.28 0.62
N GLU A 87 15.55 -5.93 -0.53
CA GLU A 87 14.48 -6.83 -1.01
C GLU A 87 14.36 -8.04 -0.09
N ARG A 88 15.50 -8.66 0.25
CA ARG A 88 15.56 -9.78 1.19
C ARG A 88 15.06 -9.37 2.58
N PHE A 89 15.47 -8.22 3.08
CA PHE A 89 14.98 -7.72 4.37
C PHE A 89 13.45 -7.49 4.35
N ARG A 90 12.89 -7.03 3.22
CA ARG A 90 11.45 -6.87 3.04
C ARG A 90 10.70 -8.20 3.15
N GLU A 91 11.25 -9.32 2.66
CA GLU A 91 10.66 -10.65 2.83
C GLU A 91 10.48 -10.98 4.33
N VAL A 92 11.50 -10.71 5.15
CA VAL A 92 11.46 -10.95 6.59
C VAL A 92 10.49 -9.99 7.31
N GLU A 93 10.48 -8.70 6.96
CA GLU A 93 9.47 -7.76 7.50
C GLU A 93 8.04 -8.19 7.15
N SER A 94 7.83 -8.71 5.94
CA SER A 94 6.52 -9.18 5.50
C SER A 94 6.08 -10.45 6.24
N ALA A 95 7.02 -11.33 6.57
CA ALA A 95 6.76 -12.54 7.35
C ALA A 95 6.27 -12.22 8.77
N LEU A 96 6.74 -11.13 9.39
CA LEU A 96 6.20 -10.65 10.67
C LEU A 96 4.73 -10.26 10.58
N GLY A 97 4.30 -9.65 9.48
CA GLY A 97 2.90 -9.30 9.23
C GLY A 97 2.03 -10.49 8.82
N TRP A 98 2.65 -11.63 8.50
CA TRP A 98 1.96 -12.85 8.11
C TRP A 98 1.57 -13.74 9.30
N VAL A 99 2.43 -13.78 10.32
CA VAL A 99 2.22 -14.63 11.51
C VAL A 99 1.34 -13.94 12.54
N ASP A 100 0.62 -14.72 13.35
CA ASP A 100 -0.03 -14.18 14.54
C ASP A 100 1.01 -13.86 15.61
N LEU A 101 0.79 -12.76 16.33
CA LEU A 101 1.70 -12.34 17.39
C LEU A 101 1.51 -13.21 18.65
N SER A 102 2.17 -14.35 18.66
CA SER A 102 2.18 -15.23 19.83
C SER A 102 2.89 -14.57 21.03
N PRO A 103 2.57 -14.97 22.29
CA PRO A 103 3.26 -14.43 23.46
C PRO A 103 4.78 -14.55 23.41
N PRO A 104 5.39 -15.68 22.96
CA PRO A 104 6.84 -15.76 22.79
C PRO A 104 7.41 -14.80 21.75
N LEU A 105 6.75 -14.66 20.58
CA LEU A 105 7.18 -13.72 19.57
C LEU A 105 7.07 -12.28 20.06
N ARG A 106 5.99 -11.94 20.76
CA ARG A 106 5.83 -10.64 21.39
C ARG A 106 6.95 -10.33 22.37
N ALA A 107 7.33 -11.29 23.21
CA ALA A 107 8.44 -11.13 24.15
C ALA A 107 9.77 -10.89 23.45
N LEU A 108 10.01 -11.51 22.27
CA LEU A 108 11.18 -11.22 21.45
C LEU A 108 11.15 -9.78 20.91
N LEU A 109 10.02 -9.32 20.36
CA LEU A 109 9.89 -7.94 19.86
C LEU A 109 10.10 -6.91 20.99
N GLU A 110 9.60 -7.18 22.22
CA GLU A 110 9.83 -6.32 23.38
C GLU A 110 11.32 -6.22 23.74
N GLN A 111 12.07 -7.30 23.62
CA GLN A 111 13.53 -7.28 23.83
C GLN A 111 14.26 -6.55 22.70
N TRP A 112 13.84 -6.75 21.46
CA TRP A 112 14.50 -6.17 20.28
C TRP A 112 14.30 -4.68 20.12
N LYS A 113 13.22 -4.09 20.63
CA LYS A 113 12.97 -2.65 20.49
C LYS A 113 14.04 -1.78 21.15
N LEU A 114 14.79 -2.31 22.12
CA LEU A 114 15.90 -1.66 22.82
C LEU A 114 17.26 -2.28 22.51
N HIS A 115 17.33 -3.20 21.55
CA HIS A 115 18.57 -3.93 21.23
C HIS A 115 19.62 -2.99 20.63
N PRO A 116 20.93 -3.16 20.91
CA PRO A 116 21.98 -2.34 20.31
C PRO A 116 22.04 -2.47 18.78
N GLU A 117 21.70 -3.63 18.23
CA GLU A 117 21.66 -3.89 16.80
C GLU A 117 20.42 -3.23 16.15
N THR A 118 20.67 -2.29 15.24
CA THR A 118 19.63 -1.49 14.59
C THR A 118 18.67 -2.32 13.74
N MET A 119 19.12 -3.43 13.16
CA MET A 119 18.29 -4.33 12.38
C MET A 119 17.19 -4.97 13.24
N LEU A 120 17.53 -5.41 14.47
CA LEU A 120 16.55 -5.95 15.41
C LEU A 120 15.57 -4.88 15.91
N ARG A 121 16.05 -3.65 16.19
CA ARG A 121 15.15 -2.54 16.51
C ARG A 121 14.18 -2.24 15.36
N ARG A 122 14.67 -2.24 14.11
CA ARG A 122 13.82 -2.04 12.92
C ARG A 122 12.75 -3.12 12.81
N LEU A 123 13.11 -4.38 13.01
CA LEU A 123 12.13 -5.49 13.02
C LEU A 123 11.11 -5.36 14.15
N ALA A 124 11.53 -4.96 15.35
CA ALA A 124 10.61 -4.72 16.45
C ALA A 124 9.58 -3.63 16.10
N ILE A 125 10.04 -2.47 15.61
CA ILE A 125 9.15 -1.39 15.16
C ILE A 125 8.23 -1.88 14.03
N ALA A 126 8.74 -2.68 13.09
CA ALA A 126 7.93 -3.27 12.03
C ALA A 126 6.85 -4.21 12.58
N GLY A 127 7.25 -5.15 13.46
CA GLY A 127 6.35 -6.12 14.07
C GLY A 127 5.24 -5.45 14.88
N PHE A 128 5.58 -4.53 15.76
CA PHE A 128 4.57 -3.79 16.53
C PHE A 128 3.60 -3.01 15.62
N ALA A 129 4.12 -2.33 14.60
CA ALA A 129 3.29 -1.52 13.72
C ALA A 129 2.32 -2.36 12.86
N VAL A 130 2.76 -3.52 12.32
CA VAL A 130 1.86 -4.39 11.52
C VAL A 130 0.79 -5.04 12.38
N HIS A 131 1.08 -5.33 13.66
CA HIS A 131 0.11 -5.86 14.62
C HIS A 131 -0.70 -4.77 15.36
N ARG A 132 -0.53 -3.49 14.98
CA ARG A 132 -1.25 -2.34 15.58
C ARG A 132 -1.04 -2.22 17.09
N ILE A 133 0.16 -2.52 17.57
CA ILE A 133 0.58 -2.38 18.97
C ILE A 133 1.57 -1.23 19.06
N ASP A 134 1.35 -0.33 20.00
CA ASP A 134 2.27 0.78 20.25
C ASP A 134 3.56 0.28 20.94
N PRO A 135 4.74 0.49 20.33
CA PRO A 135 6.01 0.14 20.96
C PRO A 135 6.44 1.11 22.06
N GLY A 136 5.62 2.15 22.33
CA GLY A 136 5.88 3.15 23.36
C GLY A 136 7.06 4.08 23.02
N PRO A 137 7.92 4.45 24.00
CA PRO A 137 9.03 5.39 23.80
C PRO A 137 10.03 4.97 22.72
N ALA A 138 10.17 3.66 22.47
CA ALA A 138 11.09 3.16 21.43
C ALA A 138 10.76 3.67 20.03
N LEU A 139 9.49 3.98 19.72
CA LEU A 139 9.12 4.61 18.46
C LEU A 139 9.62 6.06 18.38
N ALA A 140 9.52 6.82 19.47
CA ALA A 140 10.00 8.20 19.55
C ALA A 140 11.54 8.29 19.40
N GLU A 141 12.27 7.30 19.88
CA GLU A 141 13.71 7.18 19.68
C GLU A 141 14.03 6.81 18.23
N ALA A 142 13.32 5.82 17.68
CA ALA A 142 13.55 5.31 16.32
C ALA A 142 13.29 6.36 15.22
N VAL A 143 12.36 7.30 15.39
CA VAL A 143 12.11 8.39 14.40
C VAL A 143 13.26 9.40 14.33
N ARG A 144 14.16 9.42 15.30
CA ARG A 144 15.37 10.28 15.35
C ARG A 144 16.66 9.49 15.19
N ASP A 145 16.59 8.18 15.02
CA ASP A 145 17.77 7.33 14.95
C ASP A 145 18.67 7.71 13.76
N PRO A 146 20.00 7.76 13.92
CA PRO A 146 20.92 8.03 12.83
C PRO A 146 20.87 6.96 11.73
N ASN A 147 20.46 5.74 12.06
CA ASN A 147 20.29 4.66 11.08
C ASN A 147 19.09 4.93 10.17
N ILE A 148 19.35 5.21 8.90
CA ILE A 148 18.35 5.59 7.91
C ILE A 148 17.23 4.54 7.75
N PRO A 149 17.50 3.24 7.57
CA PRO A 149 16.45 2.23 7.45
C PRO A 149 15.52 2.15 8.67
N LEU A 150 16.05 2.28 9.88
CA LEU A 150 15.25 2.30 11.11
C LEU A 150 14.38 3.57 11.15
N ARG A 151 14.96 4.74 10.88
CA ARG A 151 14.24 6.02 10.87
C ARG A 151 13.11 6.04 9.85
N ALA A 152 13.35 5.55 8.62
CA ALA A 152 12.33 5.44 7.58
C ALA A 152 11.18 4.50 8.00
N ARG A 153 11.50 3.37 8.64
CA ARG A 153 10.50 2.42 9.15
C ARG A 153 9.69 3.01 10.30
N ALA A 154 10.35 3.75 11.19
CA ALA A 154 9.69 4.43 12.30
C ALA A 154 8.76 5.54 11.82
N ALA A 155 9.17 6.38 10.87
CA ALA A 155 8.32 7.40 10.27
C ALA A 155 7.06 6.78 9.63
N ARG A 156 7.17 5.59 9.01
CA ARG A 156 6.02 4.83 8.52
C ARG A 156 5.13 4.34 9.67
N ALA A 157 5.71 3.86 10.77
CA ALA A 157 4.96 3.36 11.91
C ALA A 157 4.11 4.45 12.58
N VAL A 158 4.53 5.72 12.52
CA VAL A 158 3.78 6.85 13.08
C VAL A 158 2.35 6.91 12.50
N TYR A 159 2.19 6.88 11.18
CA TYR A 159 0.83 6.89 10.62
C TYR A 159 0.12 5.55 10.77
N GLN A 160 0.83 4.42 10.70
CA GLN A 160 0.24 3.10 10.87
C GLN A 160 -0.41 2.93 12.25
N LEU A 161 0.15 3.57 13.29
CA LEU A 161 -0.30 3.53 14.68
C LEU A 161 -1.09 4.78 15.10
N ALA A 162 -1.30 5.72 14.20
CA ALA A 162 -1.94 7.02 14.46
C ALA A 162 -1.28 7.83 15.61
N ARG A 163 0.06 7.76 15.76
CA ARG A 163 0.84 8.42 16.81
C ARG A 163 1.06 9.91 16.48
N ARG A 164 0.00 10.71 16.63
CA ARG A 164 0.00 12.16 16.38
C ARG A 164 0.98 12.93 17.28
N ASP A 165 1.19 12.46 18.49
CA ASP A 165 2.14 13.00 19.46
C ASP A 165 3.59 12.97 18.97
N LEU A 166 3.92 12.11 18.01
CA LEU A 166 5.26 11.99 17.43
C LEU A 166 5.47 12.85 16.16
N LEU A 167 4.44 13.50 15.62
CA LEU A 167 4.58 14.33 14.43
C LEU A 167 5.63 15.46 14.58
N PRO A 168 5.75 16.15 15.75
CA PRO A 168 6.80 17.16 15.92
C PRO A 168 8.24 16.63 15.86
N LEU A 169 8.43 15.31 15.92
CA LEU A 169 9.73 14.66 15.83
C LEU A 169 10.11 14.29 14.40
N LEU A 170 9.16 14.30 13.46
CA LEU A 170 9.38 13.94 12.06
C LEU A 170 10.02 15.11 11.30
N ARG A 171 10.91 14.77 10.38
CA ARG A 171 11.58 15.76 9.54
C ARG A 171 11.07 15.67 8.10
N TYR A 172 10.35 16.71 7.67
CA TYR A 172 9.85 16.81 6.28
C TYR A 172 10.93 17.20 5.28
N ASP A 173 12.10 17.59 5.76
CA ASP A 173 13.32 17.91 5.00
C ASP A 173 14.39 16.81 5.07
N ASP A 174 14.07 15.61 5.59
CA ASP A 174 15.05 14.53 5.72
C ASP A 174 15.73 14.26 4.37
N PRO A 175 17.07 14.17 4.32
CA PRO A 175 17.82 13.94 3.08
C PRO A 175 17.50 12.57 2.46
N ASP A 176 17.13 11.57 3.27
CA ASP A 176 16.71 10.27 2.77
C ASP A 176 15.26 10.35 2.24
N VAL A 177 15.11 10.06 0.95
CA VAL A 177 13.83 10.16 0.24
C VAL A 177 12.73 9.28 0.85
N PRO A 178 12.96 7.99 1.18
CA PRO A 178 12.01 7.16 1.90
C PRO A 178 11.58 7.73 3.26
N THR A 179 12.52 8.22 4.05
CA THR A 179 12.23 8.82 5.37
C THR A 179 11.39 10.07 5.20
N ARG A 180 11.81 10.99 4.33
CA ARG A 180 11.07 12.23 4.02
C ARG A 180 9.66 11.94 3.55
N PHE A 181 9.49 10.99 2.61
CA PHE A 181 8.15 10.60 2.13
C PHE A 181 7.25 10.11 3.28
N ASN A 182 7.73 9.17 4.10
CA ASN A 182 6.94 8.61 5.21
C ASN A 182 6.63 9.65 6.29
N ALA A 183 7.55 10.58 6.57
CA ALA A 183 7.32 11.69 7.49
C ALA A 183 6.20 12.61 6.99
N CYS A 184 6.29 13.06 5.74
CA CYS A 184 5.28 13.91 5.11
C CYS A 184 3.93 13.18 4.98
N TRP A 185 3.96 11.89 4.65
CA TRP A 185 2.75 11.07 4.62
C TRP A 185 2.06 11.04 5.98
N SER A 186 2.82 10.86 7.07
CA SER A 186 2.28 10.87 8.43
C SER A 186 1.65 12.21 8.80
N GLY A 187 2.34 13.35 8.52
CA GLY A 187 1.82 14.68 8.79
C GLY A 187 0.55 15.01 8.02
N ALA A 188 0.57 14.77 6.70
CA ALA A 188 -0.58 15.01 5.83
C ALA A 188 -1.77 14.12 6.18
N LEU A 189 -1.54 12.81 6.43
CA LEU A 189 -2.62 11.86 6.70
C LEU A 189 -3.27 12.08 8.06
N LEU A 190 -2.48 12.34 9.12
CA LEU A 190 -2.99 12.37 10.48
C LEU A 190 -3.56 13.73 10.91
N VAL A 191 -3.05 14.83 10.38
CA VAL A 191 -3.44 16.17 10.80
C VAL A 191 -3.59 17.18 9.65
N GLY A 192 -3.39 16.78 8.41
CA GLY A 192 -3.46 17.69 7.27
C GLY A 192 -2.38 18.77 7.29
N ASP A 193 -1.19 18.47 7.81
CA ASP A 193 -0.10 19.43 7.98
C ASP A 193 0.26 20.10 6.64
N PRO A 194 0.17 21.44 6.52
CA PRO A 194 0.38 22.16 5.26
C PRO A 194 1.80 22.00 4.69
N ASP A 195 2.81 21.93 5.56
CA ASP A 195 4.20 21.77 5.13
C ASP A 195 4.43 20.36 4.59
N ALA A 196 3.89 19.34 5.27
CA ALA A 196 3.89 17.98 4.80
C ALA A 196 3.18 17.83 3.44
N VAL A 197 2.00 18.45 3.28
CA VAL A 197 1.25 18.48 2.02
C VAL A 197 2.05 19.18 0.91
N SER A 198 2.74 20.27 1.22
CA SER A 198 3.58 20.99 0.27
C SER A 198 4.72 20.12 -0.25
N VAL A 199 5.38 19.37 0.62
CA VAL A 199 6.45 18.43 0.22
C VAL A 199 5.89 17.27 -0.60
N LEU A 200 4.72 16.70 -0.25
CA LEU A 200 4.06 15.66 -1.05
C LEU A 200 3.70 16.15 -2.46
N ARG A 201 3.25 17.40 -2.60
CA ARG A 201 3.04 18.00 -3.93
C ARG A 201 4.32 17.98 -4.76
N GLY A 202 5.47 18.33 -4.17
CA GLY A 202 6.77 18.24 -4.84
C GLY A 202 7.12 16.81 -5.29
N PHE A 203 6.77 15.78 -4.53
CA PHE A 203 6.94 14.37 -4.96
C PHE A 203 6.13 14.06 -6.22
N ALA A 204 4.89 14.51 -6.27
CA ALA A 204 4.02 14.31 -7.44
C ALA A 204 4.50 15.11 -8.66
N GLU A 205 4.89 16.38 -8.48
CA GLU A 205 5.36 17.29 -9.54
C GLU A 205 6.65 16.76 -10.22
N ARG A 206 7.57 16.17 -9.45
CA ARG A 206 8.84 15.65 -9.97
C ARG A 206 8.79 14.18 -10.37
N GLY A 207 7.66 13.48 -10.16
CA GLY A 207 7.57 12.05 -10.41
C GLY A 207 8.50 11.21 -9.51
N GLU A 208 8.78 11.70 -8.30
CA GLU A 208 9.62 11.02 -7.33
C GLU A 208 8.84 9.85 -6.66
N ARG A 209 9.45 9.21 -5.67
CA ARG A 209 8.90 8.04 -4.97
C ARG A 209 7.39 8.13 -4.69
N TYR A 210 6.60 7.19 -5.23
CA TYR A 210 5.14 7.09 -5.06
C TYR A 210 4.37 8.36 -5.46
N PRO A 211 4.60 8.92 -6.65
CA PRO A 211 4.03 10.20 -7.05
C PRO A 211 2.50 10.18 -7.17
N ASP A 212 1.92 9.04 -7.55
CA ASP A 212 0.49 8.76 -7.59
C ASP A 212 -0.15 8.90 -6.20
N ARG A 213 0.42 8.25 -5.20
CA ARG A 213 -0.03 8.34 -3.81
C ARG A 213 0.15 9.74 -3.24
N ALA A 214 1.28 10.38 -3.54
CA ALA A 214 1.54 11.76 -3.14
C ALA A 214 0.48 12.70 -3.70
N ALA A 215 0.11 12.57 -4.97
CA ALA A 215 -0.95 13.36 -5.60
C ALA A 215 -2.31 13.11 -4.94
N GLN A 216 -2.65 11.85 -4.66
CA GLN A 216 -3.90 11.49 -3.99
C GLN A 216 -4.02 12.15 -2.61
N LEU A 217 -3.01 11.96 -1.73
CA LEU A 217 -3.07 12.48 -0.36
C LEU A 217 -2.99 14.01 -0.34
N ALA A 218 -2.23 14.65 -1.24
CA ALA A 218 -2.22 16.09 -1.37
C ALA A 218 -3.60 16.63 -1.76
N CYS A 219 -4.29 16.01 -2.72
CA CYS A 219 -5.65 16.40 -3.12
C CYS A 219 -6.68 16.24 -2.01
N LEU A 220 -6.59 15.19 -1.20
CA LEU A 220 -7.47 14.99 -0.04
C LEU A 220 -7.33 16.10 1.02
N ASN A 221 -6.20 16.80 1.03
CA ASN A 221 -5.89 17.88 1.97
C ASN A 221 -6.06 19.29 1.40
N MET A 222 -6.57 19.43 0.17
CA MET A 222 -6.72 20.71 -0.50
C MET A 222 -8.18 21.01 -0.82
N ALA A 223 -8.55 22.30 -0.80
CA ALA A 223 -9.83 22.73 -1.37
C ALA A 223 -9.91 22.31 -2.87
N PRO A 224 -11.04 21.79 -3.37
CA PRO A 224 -11.13 21.20 -4.71
C PRO A 224 -10.68 22.15 -5.84
N ALA A 225 -11.04 23.43 -5.79
CA ALA A 225 -10.62 24.41 -6.80
C ALA A 225 -9.09 24.60 -6.82
N ARG A 226 -8.46 24.66 -5.64
CA ARG A 226 -7.00 24.77 -5.52
C ARG A 226 -6.29 23.50 -5.98
N ALA A 227 -6.85 22.35 -5.66
CA ALA A 227 -6.31 21.06 -6.10
C ALA A 227 -6.35 20.95 -7.63
N ARG A 228 -7.49 21.29 -8.28
CA ARG A 228 -7.60 21.29 -9.75
C ARG A 228 -6.62 22.24 -10.41
N ALA A 229 -6.42 23.45 -9.85
CA ALA A 229 -5.43 24.40 -10.38
C ALA A 229 -4.01 23.81 -10.31
N TRP A 230 -3.67 23.19 -9.20
CA TRP A 230 -2.38 22.53 -9.00
C TRP A 230 -2.19 21.30 -9.92
N LEU A 231 -3.20 20.45 -10.10
CA LEU A 231 -3.12 19.26 -10.95
C LEU A 231 -2.77 19.57 -12.42
N ARG A 232 -3.01 20.81 -12.87
CA ARG A 232 -2.59 21.26 -14.20
C ARG A 232 -1.07 21.42 -14.35
N THR A 233 -0.33 21.46 -13.25
CA THR A 233 1.14 21.58 -13.22
C THR A 233 1.84 20.24 -12.99
N VAL A 234 1.07 19.19 -12.65
CA VAL A 234 1.56 17.84 -12.36
C VAL A 234 1.58 17.01 -13.65
N PRO A 235 2.55 16.08 -13.85
CA PRO A 235 2.50 15.15 -14.96
C PRO A 235 1.14 14.43 -15.04
N VAL A 236 0.56 14.35 -16.25
CA VAL A 236 -0.84 13.96 -16.47
C VAL A 236 -1.23 12.66 -15.75
N ARG A 237 -0.35 11.66 -15.79
CA ARG A 237 -0.58 10.39 -15.10
C ARG A 237 -0.88 10.58 -13.60
N TYR A 238 -0.06 11.36 -12.89
CA TYR A 238 -0.24 11.60 -11.46
C TYR A 238 -1.39 12.55 -11.18
N ALA A 239 -1.66 13.47 -12.10
CA ALA A 239 -2.84 14.33 -12.04
C ALA A 239 -4.14 13.52 -12.11
N ILE A 240 -4.19 12.44 -12.90
CA ILE A 240 -5.33 11.51 -12.95
C ILE A 240 -5.58 10.87 -11.56
N PHE A 241 -4.54 10.41 -10.88
CA PHE A 241 -4.69 9.88 -9.52
C PHE A 241 -5.15 10.94 -8.51
N GLY A 242 -4.70 12.18 -8.66
CA GLY A 242 -5.18 13.31 -7.85
C GLY A 242 -6.66 13.62 -8.10
N ALA A 243 -7.11 13.64 -9.35
CA ALA A 243 -8.51 13.83 -9.72
C ALA A 243 -9.38 12.66 -9.21
N TRP A 244 -8.86 11.43 -9.29
CA TRP A 244 -9.51 10.27 -8.68
C TRP A 244 -9.72 10.46 -7.16
N ALA A 245 -8.73 10.99 -6.44
CA ALA A 245 -8.86 11.27 -5.02
C ALA A 245 -9.82 12.44 -4.72
N LEU A 246 -9.95 13.44 -5.59
CA LEU A 246 -11.01 14.46 -5.51
C LEU A 246 -12.39 13.82 -5.63
N ALA A 247 -12.51 12.77 -6.43
CA ALA A 247 -13.71 11.95 -6.58
C ALA A 247 -14.96 12.76 -7.01
N ASP A 248 -14.77 13.87 -7.71
CA ASP A 248 -15.84 14.75 -8.15
C ASP A 248 -16.22 14.45 -9.61
N PRO A 249 -17.50 14.16 -9.92
CA PRO A 249 -17.97 13.96 -11.28
C PRO A 249 -17.66 15.13 -12.24
N ALA A 250 -17.46 16.34 -11.74
CA ALA A 250 -17.05 17.51 -12.53
C ALA A 250 -15.68 17.30 -13.21
N ASP A 251 -14.85 16.36 -12.75
CA ASP A 251 -13.56 16.07 -13.36
C ASP A 251 -13.64 15.03 -14.51
N VAL A 252 -14.81 14.37 -14.71
CA VAL A 252 -15.03 13.36 -15.76
C VAL A 252 -14.74 13.88 -17.17
N PRO A 253 -15.17 15.10 -17.58
CA PRO A 253 -14.83 15.62 -18.91
C PRO A 253 -13.34 15.73 -19.17
N TRP A 254 -12.56 16.14 -18.16
CA TRP A 254 -11.11 16.22 -18.26
C TRP A 254 -10.47 14.82 -18.32
N LEU A 255 -10.95 13.88 -17.52
CA LEU A 255 -10.49 12.47 -17.56
C LEU A 255 -10.78 11.82 -18.92
N LEU A 256 -11.94 12.12 -19.54
CA LEU A 256 -12.26 11.68 -20.91
C LEU A 256 -11.26 12.24 -21.94
N ALA A 257 -10.83 13.50 -21.80
CA ALA A 257 -9.77 14.06 -22.62
C ALA A 257 -8.41 13.36 -22.40
N CYS A 258 -8.10 12.96 -21.16
CA CYS A 258 -6.90 12.17 -20.86
C CYS A 258 -6.94 10.78 -21.53
N CYS A 259 -8.13 10.19 -21.73
CA CYS A 259 -8.27 8.92 -22.45
C CYS A 259 -7.89 9.00 -23.95
N GLU A 260 -7.76 10.20 -24.53
CA GLU A 260 -7.30 10.38 -25.91
C GLU A 260 -5.79 10.11 -26.07
N GLN A 261 -5.06 10.15 -24.96
CA GLN A 261 -3.62 9.89 -24.93
C GLN A 261 -3.37 8.42 -24.62
N PRO A 262 -2.81 7.61 -25.55
CA PRO A 262 -2.64 6.15 -25.35
C PRO A 262 -1.93 5.77 -24.05
N ALA A 263 -0.93 6.54 -23.64
CA ALA A 263 -0.17 6.29 -22.39
C ALA A 263 -1.02 6.45 -21.11
N ASN A 264 -2.11 7.23 -21.17
CA ASN A 264 -2.96 7.55 -20.01
C ASN A 264 -4.36 6.95 -20.12
N ALA A 265 -4.73 6.41 -21.28
CA ALA A 265 -6.11 6.02 -21.60
C ALA A 265 -6.68 5.04 -20.55
N ARG A 266 -5.93 4.02 -20.19
CA ARG A 266 -6.37 2.97 -19.28
C ARG A 266 -6.57 3.47 -17.86
N VAL A 267 -5.59 4.19 -17.30
CA VAL A 267 -5.69 4.73 -15.94
C VAL A 267 -6.74 5.83 -15.83
N ALA A 268 -6.94 6.64 -16.90
CA ALA A 268 -7.99 7.64 -16.92
C ALA A 268 -9.40 7.00 -16.97
N ALA A 269 -9.57 5.96 -17.77
CA ALA A 269 -10.82 5.18 -17.79
C ALA A 269 -11.10 4.47 -16.46
N GLU A 270 -10.06 3.92 -15.80
CA GLU A 270 -10.18 3.37 -14.46
C GLU A 270 -10.62 4.44 -13.44
N ALA A 271 -10.03 5.64 -13.49
CA ALA A 271 -10.43 6.75 -12.62
C ALA A 271 -11.89 7.18 -12.85
N ILE A 272 -12.35 7.23 -14.12
CA ILE A 272 -13.76 7.48 -14.44
C ILE A 272 -14.63 6.39 -13.81
N ALA A 273 -14.30 5.12 -14.02
CA ALA A 273 -15.05 4.00 -13.45
C ALA A 273 -15.07 4.06 -11.90
N ALA A 274 -13.95 4.39 -11.28
CA ALA A 274 -13.84 4.51 -9.84
C ALA A 274 -14.68 5.66 -9.25
N ILE A 275 -14.82 6.77 -9.96
CA ILE A 275 -15.67 7.89 -9.53
C ILE A 275 -17.15 7.55 -9.78
N THR A 276 -17.45 7.07 -10.99
CA THR A 276 -18.82 7.04 -11.51
C THR A 276 -19.53 5.70 -11.38
N GLY A 277 -18.79 4.62 -11.17
CA GLY A 277 -19.32 3.25 -11.22
C GLY A 277 -19.62 2.75 -12.64
N LEU A 278 -19.29 3.51 -13.68
CA LEU A 278 -19.43 3.05 -15.06
C LEU A 278 -18.50 1.87 -15.34
N ALA A 279 -19.02 0.86 -16.01
CA ALA A 279 -18.14 -0.15 -16.60
C ALA A 279 -17.28 0.52 -17.70
N THR A 280 -16.02 0.11 -17.78
CA THR A 280 -15.12 0.55 -18.86
C THR A 280 -15.35 -0.35 -20.07
N PRO A 281 -16.04 0.13 -21.15
CA PRO A 281 -16.16 -0.64 -22.37
C PRO A 281 -14.77 -0.86 -22.96
N ALA A 282 -14.44 -2.10 -23.28
CA ALA A 282 -13.12 -2.47 -23.81
C ALA A 282 -13.17 -2.53 -25.34
N ARG A 283 -12.11 -2.06 -26.00
CA ARG A 283 -11.89 -2.38 -27.41
C ARG A 283 -11.46 -3.84 -27.56
N PRO A 284 -11.79 -4.48 -28.69
CA PRO A 284 -11.13 -5.73 -29.05
C PRO A 284 -9.60 -5.57 -29.01
N ALA A 285 -8.90 -6.58 -28.53
CA ALA A 285 -7.45 -6.54 -28.35
C ALA A 285 -6.75 -6.21 -29.69
N ALA A 286 -6.30 -4.99 -29.83
CA ALA A 286 -5.31 -4.60 -30.82
C ALA A 286 -3.91 -4.77 -30.22
N ALA A 287 -2.86 -4.71 -31.06
CA ALA A 287 -1.48 -4.74 -30.56
C ALA A 287 -1.30 -3.70 -29.46
N LEU A 288 -0.69 -4.12 -28.34
CA LEU A 288 -0.44 -3.22 -27.20
C LEU A 288 0.36 -2.00 -27.65
N PRO A 289 -0.09 -0.78 -27.31
CA PRO A 289 0.70 0.42 -27.58
C PRO A 289 2.07 0.29 -26.88
N THR A 290 3.12 0.75 -27.54
CA THR A 290 4.52 0.65 -27.04
C THR A 290 4.82 1.50 -25.80
N ALA A 291 3.86 2.28 -25.29
CA ALA A 291 4.05 3.25 -24.21
C ALA A 291 3.05 3.09 -23.06
N ILE A 292 2.70 1.84 -22.69
CA ILE A 292 1.84 1.59 -21.51
C ILE A 292 2.72 1.48 -20.26
N ASP A 293 2.28 2.15 -19.19
CA ASP A 293 2.89 1.95 -17.86
C ASP A 293 2.69 0.49 -17.42
N PRO A 294 3.74 -0.20 -16.94
CA PRO A 294 3.63 -1.58 -16.48
C PRO A 294 2.49 -1.82 -15.48
N ALA A 295 2.19 -0.85 -14.63
CA ALA A 295 1.11 -0.96 -13.65
C ALA A 295 -0.30 -0.97 -14.29
N ASP A 296 -0.44 -0.58 -15.56
CA ASP A 296 -1.72 -0.50 -16.27
C ASP A 296 -1.90 -1.59 -17.33
N VAL A 297 -0.93 -2.49 -17.49
CA VAL A 297 -0.97 -3.54 -18.53
C VAL A 297 -2.20 -4.43 -18.41
N GLU A 298 -2.63 -4.72 -17.19
CA GLU A 298 -3.81 -5.54 -16.93
C GLU A 298 -5.14 -4.83 -17.20
N LEU A 299 -5.16 -3.49 -17.24
CA LEU A 299 -6.36 -2.73 -17.53
C LEU A 299 -6.73 -2.84 -19.01
N ALA A 300 -8.03 -2.92 -19.29
CA ALA A 300 -8.54 -2.94 -20.65
C ALA A 300 -8.27 -1.61 -21.38
N ASP A 301 -8.01 -1.68 -22.67
CA ASP A 301 -7.97 -0.50 -23.54
C ASP A 301 -9.40 0.03 -23.73
N PRO A 302 -9.72 1.30 -23.34
CA PRO A 302 -11.10 1.75 -23.34
C PRO A 302 -11.63 2.03 -24.76
N ASP A 303 -12.88 1.65 -25.01
CA ASP A 303 -13.66 2.21 -26.12
C ASP A 303 -14.13 3.62 -25.73
N LEU A 304 -13.40 4.62 -26.21
CA LEU A 304 -13.65 6.01 -25.85
C LEU A 304 -15.02 6.52 -26.33
N SER A 305 -15.51 6.04 -27.47
CA SER A 305 -16.84 6.44 -27.99
C SER A 305 -17.96 5.92 -27.09
N ALA A 306 -17.88 4.64 -26.72
CA ALA A 306 -18.84 4.03 -25.81
C ALA A 306 -18.76 4.65 -24.40
N LEU A 307 -17.53 4.92 -23.92
CA LEU A 307 -17.33 5.55 -22.61
C LEU A 307 -17.89 6.98 -22.56
N ARG A 308 -17.71 7.79 -23.61
CA ARG A 308 -18.29 9.13 -23.73
C ARG A 308 -19.83 9.08 -23.73
N LEU A 309 -20.39 8.13 -24.48
CA LEU A 309 -21.85 7.94 -24.52
C LEU A 309 -22.39 7.59 -23.12
N ALA A 310 -21.76 6.64 -22.43
CA ALA A 310 -22.13 6.27 -21.08
C ALA A 310 -21.99 7.45 -20.10
N ALA A 311 -20.89 8.20 -20.19
CA ALA A 311 -20.64 9.36 -19.33
C ALA A 311 -21.67 10.50 -19.57
N SER A 312 -22.17 10.70 -20.80
CA SER A 312 -23.19 11.70 -21.11
C SER A 312 -24.55 11.39 -20.46
N ALA A 313 -24.80 10.13 -20.14
CA ALA A 313 -26.02 9.69 -19.48
C ALA A 313 -25.95 9.76 -17.93
N LEU A 314 -24.76 10.06 -17.38
CA LEU A 314 -24.57 10.16 -15.94
C LEU A 314 -25.43 11.26 -15.31
N ARG A 315 -25.91 10.98 -14.12
CA ARG A 315 -26.69 11.91 -13.29
C ARG A 315 -26.12 11.90 -11.86
N LEU A 316 -24.85 12.35 -11.74
CA LEU A 316 -24.18 12.52 -10.46
C LEU A 316 -24.03 14.01 -10.19
N ASP A 317 -24.20 14.41 -8.94
CA ASP A 317 -24.12 15.82 -8.53
C ASP A 317 -22.65 16.31 -8.52
N PRO A 318 -22.30 17.31 -9.35
CA PRO A 318 -21.00 17.96 -9.28
C PRO A 318 -20.78 18.59 -7.90
N GLY A 319 -19.55 18.51 -7.38
CA GLY A 319 -19.20 19.01 -6.05
C GLY A 319 -19.51 18.02 -4.91
N VAL A 320 -20.23 16.93 -5.18
CA VAL A 320 -20.36 15.81 -4.26
C VAL A 320 -19.31 14.76 -4.63
N ARG A 321 -18.56 14.28 -3.64
CA ARG A 321 -17.54 13.23 -3.86
C ARG A 321 -18.21 11.87 -3.98
N HIS A 322 -17.85 11.12 -5.03
CA HIS A 322 -18.42 9.80 -5.32
C HIS A 322 -17.33 8.74 -5.46
N GLN A 323 -17.64 7.53 -5.04
CA GLN A 323 -16.84 6.34 -5.35
C GLN A 323 -17.76 5.23 -5.85
N LEU A 324 -17.46 4.68 -7.02
CA LEU A 324 -18.30 3.73 -7.74
C LEU A 324 -19.75 4.22 -7.90
N GLY A 325 -19.94 5.51 -8.23
CA GLY A 325 -21.24 6.13 -8.43
C GLY A 325 -22.03 6.44 -7.16
N ARG A 326 -21.48 6.20 -5.99
CA ARG A 326 -22.15 6.41 -4.69
C ARG A 326 -21.45 7.54 -3.92
N PRO A 327 -22.18 8.45 -3.24
CA PRO A 327 -21.58 9.47 -2.37
C PRO A 327 -20.68 8.84 -1.31
N ILE A 328 -19.49 9.41 -1.13
CA ILE A 328 -18.50 8.87 -0.19
C ILE A 328 -18.98 9.08 1.25
N THR A 329 -19.03 8.00 2.00
CA THR A 329 -19.29 7.95 3.43
C THR A 329 -18.31 7.00 4.12
N LYS A 330 -18.12 7.11 5.44
CA LYS A 330 -17.27 6.15 6.16
C LYS A 330 -17.76 4.70 6.01
N ALA A 331 -19.07 4.50 5.93
CA ALA A 331 -19.66 3.17 5.71
C ALA A 331 -19.29 2.62 4.32
N LEU A 332 -19.41 3.46 3.27
CA LEU A 332 -19.02 3.08 1.91
C LEU A 332 -17.53 2.75 1.82
N LEU A 333 -16.66 3.57 2.44
CA LEU A 333 -15.22 3.30 2.44
C LEU A 333 -14.90 1.95 3.10
N ARG A 334 -15.56 1.62 4.23
CA ARG A 334 -15.41 0.29 4.86
C ARG A 334 -15.92 -0.85 3.98
N GLU A 335 -17.06 -0.68 3.32
CA GLU A 335 -17.58 -1.64 2.34
C GLU A 335 -16.55 -1.89 1.23
N HIS A 336 -15.96 -0.83 0.69
CA HIS A 336 -14.95 -0.94 -0.37
C HIS A 336 -13.65 -1.63 0.08
N LEU A 337 -13.28 -1.59 1.35
CA LEU A 337 -12.15 -2.37 1.87
C LEU A 337 -12.35 -3.87 1.70
N SER A 338 -13.59 -4.37 1.65
CA SER A 338 -13.89 -5.79 1.45
C SER A 338 -14.26 -6.15 0.01
N THR A 339 -14.91 -5.25 -0.73
CA THR A 339 -15.57 -5.58 -2.00
C THR A 339 -14.86 -5.04 -3.25
N ALA A 340 -14.12 -3.94 -3.12
CA ALA A 340 -13.51 -3.28 -4.26
C ALA A 340 -12.16 -3.89 -4.67
N LYS A 341 -11.63 -3.44 -5.80
CA LYS A 341 -10.29 -3.81 -6.31
C LYS A 341 -9.18 -2.98 -5.64
N MET A 342 -7.92 -3.45 -5.71
CA MET A 342 -6.81 -2.98 -4.88
C MET A 342 -6.56 -1.48 -4.92
N ARG A 343 -6.66 -0.82 -6.08
CA ARG A 343 -6.44 0.64 -6.16
C ARG A 343 -7.54 1.42 -5.43
N ILE A 344 -8.80 1.00 -5.59
CA ILE A 344 -9.94 1.60 -4.87
C ILE A 344 -9.83 1.32 -3.37
N ARG A 345 -9.49 0.08 -2.98
CA ARG A 345 -9.25 -0.31 -1.57
C ARG A 345 -8.15 0.52 -0.93
N THR A 346 -7.05 0.72 -1.68
CA THR A 346 -5.91 1.51 -1.18
C THR A 346 -6.32 2.95 -0.91
N LEU A 347 -7.05 3.60 -1.84
CA LEU A 347 -7.54 4.95 -1.63
C LEU A 347 -8.57 5.01 -0.50
N ALA A 348 -9.51 4.05 -0.44
CA ALA A 348 -10.50 3.97 0.63
C ALA A 348 -9.84 3.82 2.02
N ALA A 349 -8.76 3.05 2.13
CA ALA A 349 -7.99 2.93 3.37
C ALA A 349 -7.32 4.25 3.78
N VAL A 350 -6.76 4.98 2.81
CA VAL A 350 -6.15 6.30 3.04
C VAL A 350 -7.21 7.30 3.48
N GLU A 351 -8.34 7.39 2.79
CA GLU A 351 -9.44 8.30 3.15
C GLU A 351 -10.03 7.97 4.53
N LEU A 352 -10.22 6.69 4.82
CA LEU A 352 -10.74 6.27 6.13
C LEU A 352 -9.79 6.65 7.26
N ALA A 353 -8.48 6.50 7.07
CA ALA A 353 -7.46 6.92 8.02
C ALA A 353 -7.41 8.45 8.16
N HIS A 354 -7.60 9.20 7.06
CA HIS A 354 -7.68 10.66 7.08
C HIS A 354 -8.90 11.17 7.85
N LEU A 355 -10.02 10.47 7.76
CA LEU A 355 -11.28 10.81 8.45
C LEU A 355 -11.39 10.27 9.88
N SER A 356 -10.42 9.49 10.34
CA SER A 356 -10.48 8.79 11.64
C SER A 356 -9.13 8.86 12.37
N PRO A 357 -9.13 9.10 13.69
CA PRO A 357 -7.89 9.09 14.50
C PRO A 357 -7.37 7.67 14.79
N ALA A 358 -7.93 6.62 14.19
CA ALA A 358 -7.57 5.22 14.44
C ALA A 358 -6.36 4.77 13.59
N PRO A 359 -5.67 3.69 13.99
CA PRO A 359 -4.64 3.06 13.17
C PRO A 359 -5.12 2.73 11.76
N SER A 360 -4.26 2.97 10.75
CA SER A 360 -4.62 2.79 9.36
C SER A 360 -4.86 1.32 9.00
N PHE A 361 -5.83 1.05 8.10
CA PHE A 361 -6.02 -0.27 7.52
C PHE A 361 -4.87 -0.62 6.58
N GLU A 362 -4.35 -1.85 6.67
CA GLU A 362 -3.24 -2.31 5.83
C GLU A 362 -3.76 -3.25 4.74
N VAL A 363 -3.99 -2.72 3.56
CA VAL A 363 -4.50 -3.48 2.40
C VAL A 363 -3.54 -4.57 1.91
N ARG A 364 -2.27 -4.50 2.30
CA ARG A 364 -1.23 -5.48 1.96
C ARG A 364 -1.05 -6.57 3.02
N ALA A 365 -1.72 -6.48 4.18
CA ALA A 365 -1.72 -7.53 5.18
C ALA A 365 -2.33 -8.83 4.62
N SER A 366 -2.09 -9.97 5.28
CA SER A 366 -2.77 -11.21 4.88
C SER A 366 -4.29 -11.03 4.90
N ALA A 367 -5.01 -11.70 3.98
CA ALA A 367 -6.46 -11.60 3.87
C ALA A 367 -7.14 -11.98 5.20
N ALA A 368 -6.59 -12.92 5.95
CA ALA A 368 -7.07 -13.30 7.28
C ALA A 368 -6.98 -12.13 8.28
N HIS A 369 -5.86 -11.40 8.30
CA HIS A 369 -5.72 -10.19 9.14
C HIS A 369 -6.68 -9.09 8.72
N GLN A 370 -6.84 -8.88 7.42
CA GLN A 370 -7.77 -7.89 6.88
C GLN A 370 -9.22 -8.22 7.27
N THR A 371 -9.64 -9.49 7.13
CA THR A 371 -10.99 -9.94 7.47
C THR A 371 -11.26 -9.79 8.98
N ARG A 372 -10.29 -10.16 9.84
CA ARG A 372 -10.42 -9.96 11.30
C ARG A 372 -10.58 -8.48 11.66
N TRP A 373 -9.81 -7.60 11.02
CA TRP A 373 -9.91 -6.16 11.26
C TRP A 373 -11.29 -5.62 10.83
N LEU A 374 -11.78 -6.03 9.66
CA LEU A 374 -13.10 -5.62 9.17
C LEU A 374 -14.24 -6.10 10.07
N ALA A 375 -14.13 -7.30 10.64
CA ALA A 375 -15.12 -7.85 11.56
C ALA A 375 -15.13 -7.17 12.93
N ALA A 376 -14.05 -6.48 13.32
CA ALA A 376 -13.92 -5.78 14.61
C ALA A 376 -14.40 -4.31 14.57
N GLN A 377 -14.83 -3.79 13.40
CA GLN A 377 -15.30 -2.41 13.20
C GLN A 377 -16.81 -2.27 13.22
#